data_4395cc2ad0ce18e916afe4ea1232f64e
#
_entry.id   4395cc2ad0ce18e916afe4ea1232f64e
#
_cell.length_a   1.000
_cell.length_b   1.000
_cell.length_c   1.000
_cell.angle_alpha   90.00
_cell.angle_beta   90.00
_cell.angle_gamma   90.00
#
_symmetry.space_group_name_H-M   'P 1'
#
loop_
_entity.id
_entity.type
_entity.pdbx_description
1 polymer ?
#
loop_
_entity_poly.entity_id
_entity_poly.type
_entity_poly.pdbx_seq_one_letter_code
_entity_poly.pdbx_strand_id
1 'polypeptide(L)'
;MKVKYLDLKNKRIFITGGGSGIGASIVEHFCEQNSEVYFIDIDIKASKELINNIKQKKLRTPNFIECNILDIKKLQNTIQEIINKKGPIHCLINSAANDDRHTTEQVDE
;
A
#
# COMPACT_ATOMS: atom_id res chain seq x y z
N MET A 1 10.81 1.73 -21.60
CA MET A 1 10.05 2.98 -21.54
C MET A 1 8.96 2.89 -20.52
N LYS A 2 8.78 3.94 -19.76
CA LYS A 2 7.73 3.97 -18.74
C LYS A 2 6.55 4.76 -19.20
N VAL A 3 5.37 4.24 -18.98
CA VAL A 3 4.12 4.94 -19.27
C VAL A 3 3.68 5.64 -18.00
N LYS A 4 3.39 6.92 -18.10
CA LYS A 4 2.89 7.69 -16.96
C LYS A 4 1.46 8.10 -17.21
N TYR A 5 0.66 7.94 -16.16
CA TYR A 5 -0.74 8.29 -16.20
C TYR A 5 -0.94 9.57 -15.40
N LEU A 6 -1.16 10.68 -16.10
CA LEU A 6 -1.27 11.99 -15.44
C LEU A 6 -2.38 12.03 -14.42
N ASP A 7 -3.43 11.25 -14.63
CA ASP A 7 -4.54 11.22 -13.70
C ASP A 7 -4.23 10.50 -12.38
N LEU A 8 -3.07 9.82 -12.28
CA LEU A 8 -2.66 9.19 -11.04
C LEU A 8 -1.78 10.11 -10.19
N LYS A 9 -1.28 11.20 -10.77
CA LYS A 9 -0.44 12.13 -10.03
C LYS A 9 -1.23 12.74 -8.89
N ASN A 10 -0.65 12.66 -7.69
CA ASN A 10 -1.25 13.19 -6.46
C ASN A 10 -2.55 12.53 -6.05
N LYS A 11 -2.94 11.45 -6.70
CA LYS A 11 -4.07 10.66 -6.23
C LYS A 11 -3.64 9.89 -4.98
N ARG A 12 -4.56 9.77 -4.05
CA ARG A 12 -4.27 9.10 -2.77
C ARG A 12 -4.65 7.65 -2.88
N ILE A 13 -3.64 6.77 -2.76
CA ILE A 13 -3.79 5.33 -2.96
C ILE A 13 -3.48 4.64 -1.63
N PHE A 14 -4.36 3.73 -1.20
CA PHE A 14 -4.16 2.96 0.02
C PHE A 14 -4.03 1.49 -0.34
N ILE A 15 -2.93 0.86 0.07
CA ILE A 15 -2.62 -0.52 -0.32
C ILE A 15 -2.43 -1.36 0.93
N THR A 16 -3.16 -2.48 1.03
CA THR A 16 -2.92 -3.43 2.11
C THR A 16 -1.92 -4.48 1.64
N GLY A 17 -1.01 -4.89 2.55
CA GLY A 17 0.00 -5.88 2.21
C GLY A 17 1.03 -5.34 1.25
N GLY A 18 1.43 -4.08 1.41
CA GLY A 18 2.31 -3.42 0.45
C GLY A 18 3.80 -3.63 0.69
N GLY A 19 4.19 -4.34 1.74
CA GLY A 19 5.60 -4.41 2.12
C GLY A 19 6.45 -5.37 1.32
N SER A 20 5.87 -6.37 0.69
CA SER A 20 6.65 -7.36 -0.05
C SER A 20 5.84 -7.95 -1.19
N GLY A 21 6.50 -8.71 -2.07
CA GLY A 21 5.87 -9.43 -3.16
C GLY A 21 5.09 -8.54 -4.09
N ILE A 22 3.90 -9.00 -4.47
CA ILE A 22 3.05 -8.27 -5.41
C ILE A 22 2.67 -6.90 -4.86
N GLY A 23 2.39 -6.81 -3.55
CA GLY A 23 2.04 -5.54 -2.94
C GLY A 23 3.14 -4.51 -3.07
N ALA A 24 4.40 -4.92 -2.86
CA ALA A 24 5.53 -4.01 -2.99
C ALA A 24 5.67 -3.49 -4.41
N SER A 25 5.44 -4.35 -5.40
CA SER A 25 5.47 -3.93 -6.81
C SER A 25 4.40 -2.90 -7.10
N ILE A 26 3.21 -3.08 -6.53
CA ILE A 26 2.11 -2.14 -6.71
C ILE A 26 2.46 -0.79 -6.07
N VAL A 27 3.02 -0.82 -4.86
CA VAL A 27 3.44 0.41 -4.17
C VAL A 27 4.43 1.18 -5.04
N GLU A 28 5.46 0.48 -5.52
CA GLU A 28 6.50 1.14 -6.33
C GLU A 28 5.90 1.71 -7.61
N HIS A 29 5.00 0.98 -8.25
CA HIS A 29 4.37 1.44 -9.48
C HIS A 29 3.65 2.78 -9.26
N PHE A 30 2.86 2.89 -8.20
CA PHE A 30 2.16 4.14 -7.95
C PHE A 30 3.10 5.26 -7.53
N CYS A 31 4.20 4.92 -6.85
CA CYS A 31 5.21 5.92 -6.53
C CYS A 31 5.86 6.47 -7.80
N GLU A 32 6.05 5.62 -8.81
CA GLU A 32 6.56 6.06 -10.11
C GLU A 32 5.59 7.03 -10.78
N GLN A 33 4.30 6.89 -10.52
CA GLN A 33 3.28 7.75 -11.11
C GLN A 33 3.07 9.02 -10.30
N ASN A 34 3.88 9.26 -9.28
CA ASN A 34 3.75 10.40 -8.38
C ASN A 34 2.44 10.44 -7.61
N SER A 35 1.87 9.28 -7.37
CA SER A 35 0.71 9.15 -6.49
C SER A 35 1.14 9.33 -5.04
N GLU A 36 0.20 9.71 -4.20
CA GLU A 36 0.42 9.78 -2.76
C GLU A 36 0.03 8.43 -2.19
N VAL A 37 1.02 7.60 -1.85
CA VAL A 37 0.78 6.21 -1.49
C VAL A 37 0.89 6.00 0.02
N TYR A 38 -0.11 5.31 0.57
CA TYR A 38 -0.09 4.81 1.93
C TYR A 38 -0.20 3.30 1.85
N PHE A 39 0.62 2.58 2.59
CA PHE A 39 0.47 1.12 2.62
C PHE A 39 0.63 0.59 4.03
N ILE A 40 -0.08 -0.50 4.32
CA ILE A 40 0.05 -1.18 5.60
C ILE A 40 0.63 -2.57 5.38
N ASP A 41 1.35 -3.04 6.37
CA ASP A 41 1.90 -4.40 6.37
C ASP A 41 2.31 -4.73 7.80
N ILE A 42 2.41 -6.02 8.11
CA ILE A 42 2.93 -6.46 9.39
C ILE A 42 4.45 -6.66 9.33
N ASP A 43 5.01 -6.76 8.14
CA ASP A 43 6.45 -6.98 7.95
C ASP A 43 7.18 -5.65 7.92
N ILE A 44 7.63 -5.21 9.08
CA ILE A 44 8.28 -3.90 9.23
C ILE A 44 9.59 -3.86 8.46
N LYS A 45 10.38 -4.94 8.52
CA LYS A 45 11.67 -4.96 7.87
C LYS A 45 11.54 -4.85 6.36
N ALA A 46 10.67 -5.66 5.76
CA ALA A 46 10.46 -5.62 4.33
C ALA A 46 9.92 -4.26 3.89
N SER A 47 9.03 -3.68 4.69
CA SER A 47 8.44 -2.38 4.37
C SER A 47 9.49 -1.27 4.37
N LYS A 48 10.39 -1.29 5.34
CA LYS A 48 11.47 -0.29 5.41
C LYS A 48 12.45 -0.47 4.26
N GLU A 49 12.74 -1.70 3.88
CA GLU A 49 13.63 -1.96 2.75
C GLU A 49 13.00 -1.44 1.45
N LEU A 50 11.70 -1.63 1.29
CA LEU A 50 10.99 -1.12 0.14
C LEU A 50 11.08 0.41 0.07
N ILE A 51 10.86 1.07 1.18
CA ILE A 51 10.95 2.54 1.22
C ILE A 51 12.35 3.00 0.82
N ASN A 52 13.38 2.34 1.34
CA ASN A 52 14.75 2.70 0.99
C ASN A 52 15.02 2.53 -0.50
N ASN A 53 14.55 1.42 -1.07
CA ASN A 53 14.73 1.17 -2.50
C ASN A 53 14.04 2.24 -3.34
N ILE A 54 12.85 2.63 -2.95
CA ILE A 54 12.08 3.65 -3.66
C ILE A 54 12.78 5.00 -3.57
N LYS A 55 13.32 5.34 -2.39
CA LYS A 55 14.08 6.57 -2.22
C LYS A 55 15.32 6.59 -3.09
N GLN A 56 16.03 5.47 -3.18
CA GLN A 56 17.23 5.39 -4.00
C GLN A 56 16.92 5.61 -5.48
N LYS A 57 15.73 5.21 -5.90
CA LYS A 57 15.28 5.44 -7.28
C LYS A 57 14.73 6.85 -7.48
N LYS A 58 14.72 7.66 -6.43
CA LYS A 58 14.24 9.05 -6.45
C LYS A 58 12.79 9.16 -6.89
N LEU A 59 12.00 8.16 -6.55
CA LEU A 59 10.56 8.19 -6.76
C LEU A 59 9.88 8.82 -5.55
N ARG A 60 8.60 9.14 -5.69
CA ARG A 60 7.86 9.71 -4.56
C ARG A 60 7.79 8.69 -3.43
N THR A 61 8.21 9.10 -2.23
CA THR A 61 8.30 8.19 -1.09
C THR A 61 6.92 7.82 -0.56
N PRO A 62 6.63 6.52 -0.38
CA PRO A 62 5.35 6.13 0.19
C PRO A 62 5.34 6.25 1.71
N ASN A 63 4.15 6.19 2.28
CA ASN A 63 3.95 6.23 3.72
C ASN A 63 3.59 4.83 4.21
N PHE A 64 4.36 4.32 5.16
CA PHE A 64 4.15 2.99 5.72
C PHE A 64 3.52 3.09 7.11
N ILE A 65 2.52 2.25 7.37
CA ILE A 65 1.89 2.15 8.67
C ILE A 65 1.85 0.68 9.04
N GLU A 66 2.43 0.33 10.18
CA GLU A 66 2.38 -1.05 10.66
C GLU A 66 0.96 -1.36 11.09
N CYS A 67 0.35 -2.34 10.44
CA CYS A 67 -1.02 -2.72 10.78
C CYS A 67 -1.29 -4.12 10.24
N ASN A 68 -1.90 -4.94 11.09
CA ASN A 68 -2.38 -6.26 10.68
C ASN A 68 -3.77 -6.08 10.09
N ILE A 69 -3.97 -6.57 8.88
CA ILE A 69 -5.27 -6.43 8.20
C ILE A 69 -6.40 -7.06 8.99
N LEU A 70 -6.08 -8.03 9.86
CA LEU A 70 -7.09 -8.67 10.70
C LEU A 70 -7.52 -7.79 11.88
N ASP A 71 -6.73 -6.76 12.20
CA ASP A 71 -7.11 -5.80 13.22
C ASP A 71 -8.01 -4.74 12.58
N ILE A 72 -9.27 -5.08 12.47
CA ILE A 72 -10.24 -4.27 11.73
C ILE A 72 -10.37 -2.86 12.32
N LYS A 73 -10.36 -2.78 13.66
CA LYS A 73 -10.51 -1.47 14.28
C LYS A 73 -9.34 -0.55 13.98
N LYS A 74 -8.12 -1.08 14.07
CA LYS A 74 -6.94 -0.29 13.76
C LYS A 74 -6.93 0.11 12.29
N LEU A 75 -7.33 -0.80 11.40
CA LEU A 75 -7.41 -0.51 9.99
C LEU A 75 -8.39 0.61 9.71
N GLN A 76 -9.60 0.53 10.30
CA GLN A 76 -10.60 1.56 10.11
C GLN A 76 -10.13 2.90 10.64
N ASN A 77 -9.51 2.90 11.83
CA ASN A 77 -9.00 4.14 12.42
C ASN A 77 -7.88 4.75 11.55
N THR A 78 -7.01 3.91 11.01
CA THR A 78 -5.92 4.37 10.14
C THR A 78 -6.48 5.06 8.89
N ILE A 79 -7.44 4.42 8.25
CA ILE A 79 -8.06 4.98 7.05
C ILE A 79 -8.76 6.29 7.39
N GLN A 80 -9.50 6.31 8.50
CA GLN A 80 -10.23 7.51 8.90
C GLN A 80 -9.28 8.67 9.20
N GLU A 81 -8.15 8.38 9.85
CA GLU A 81 -7.16 9.43 10.12
C GLU A 81 -6.60 10.02 8.83
N ILE A 82 -6.32 9.18 7.86
CA ILE A 82 -5.81 9.66 6.58
C ILE A 82 -6.85 10.57 5.92
N ILE A 83 -8.10 10.13 5.90
CA ILE A 83 -9.17 10.92 5.30
C ILE A 83 -9.32 12.26 6.01
N ASN A 84 -9.26 12.24 7.35
CA ASN A 84 -9.45 13.47 8.13
C ASN A 84 -8.31 14.47 7.89
N LYS A 85 -7.09 13.97 7.75
CA LYS A 85 -5.92 14.85 7.62
C LYS A 85 -5.61 15.25 6.19
N LYS A 86 -5.88 14.35 5.25
CA LYS A 86 -5.43 14.53 3.87
C LYS A 86 -6.58 14.66 2.87
N GLY A 87 -7.74 14.11 3.20
CA GLY A 87 -8.86 14.09 2.27
C GLY A 87 -9.15 12.68 1.77
N PRO A 88 -10.01 12.56 0.78
CA PRO A 88 -10.50 11.24 0.36
C PRO A 88 -9.41 10.34 -0.19
N ILE A 89 -9.57 9.04 0.02
CA ILE A 89 -8.74 8.02 -0.61
C ILE A 89 -9.37 7.72 -1.97
N HIS A 90 -8.58 7.86 -3.01
CA HIS A 90 -9.09 7.71 -4.37
C HIS A 90 -9.12 6.26 -4.84
N CYS A 91 -8.24 5.43 -4.29
CA CYS A 91 -8.16 4.03 -4.70
C CYS A 91 -7.69 3.17 -3.53
N LEU A 92 -8.41 2.07 -3.29
CA LEU A 92 -8.05 1.12 -2.24
C LEU A 92 -7.71 -0.20 -2.90
N ILE A 93 -6.50 -0.70 -2.66
CA ILE A 93 -6.03 -1.94 -3.25
C ILE A 93 -5.74 -2.94 -2.13
N ASN A 94 -6.42 -4.08 -2.16
CA ASN A 94 -6.25 -5.10 -1.16
C ASN A 94 -5.31 -6.19 -1.68
N SER A 95 -4.01 -5.99 -1.49
CA SER A 95 -3.00 -6.94 -1.94
C SER A 95 -2.75 -8.04 -0.92
N ALA A 96 -3.10 -7.80 0.34
CA ALA A 96 -2.91 -8.82 1.37
C ALA A 96 -3.72 -10.08 1.09
N ALA A 97 -4.85 -9.96 0.39
CA ALA A 97 -5.66 -11.11 0.06
C ALA A 97 -5.00 -12.05 -0.93
N ASN A 98 -3.95 -11.59 -1.59
CA ASN A 98 -3.23 -12.43 -2.54
C ASN A 98 -2.19 -13.32 -1.89
N ASP A 99 -1.98 -13.14 -0.64
CA ASP A 99 -1.06 -13.92 0.07
C ASP A 99 -1.68 -15.17 0.45
N ASP A 100 -1.77 -16.10 -0.26
CA ASP A 100 -2.45 -17.17 -0.04
C ASP A 100 -2.00 -18.21 0.63
N ARG A 101 -2.26 -18.43 1.40
CA ARG A 101 -1.84 -19.57 2.13
C ARG A 101 -3.01 -20.29 2.67
N HIS A 102 -3.61 -19.97 2.30
CA HIS A 102 -4.47 -20.28 2.64
C HIS A 102 -5.35 -20.70 2.53
N THR A 103 -5.62 -20.44 2.44
CA THR A 103 -6.33 -20.61 2.38
C THR A 103 -7.40 -20.98 2.28
N THR A 104 -7.52 -21.09 2.11
CA THR A 104 -8.27 -21.31 1.95
C THR A 104 -9.23 -21.68 1.93
N GLU A 105 -9.00 -21.72 1.93
CA GLU A 105 -9.54 -21.98 1.85
C GLU A 105 -10.35 -22.12 2.01
N GLN A 106 -10.18 -22.09 2.16
CA GLN A 106 -10.60 -22.12 2.36
C GLN A 106 -11.62 -22.03 2.57
N VAL A 107 -11.65 -21.74 2.48
CA VAL A 107 -12.34 -21.52 2.62
C VAL A 107 -13.52 -21.77 2.48
N ASP A 108 -13.52 -21.70 2.35
CA ASP A 108 -14.33 -21.83 2.20
C ASP A 108 -15.30 -21.91 2.13
N GLU A 109 -15.30 -22.00 2.09
CA GLU A 109 -15.85 -21.95 2.00
C GLU A 109 -16.53 -22.04 1.99
#